data_50b6133ac48ab71da062895195f2d842
#
_entry.id   50b6133ac48ab71da062895195f2d842
#
_cell.length_a   1.000
_cell.length_b   1.000
_cell.length_c   1.000
_cell.angle_alpha   90.00
_cell.angle_beta   90.00
_cell.angle_gamma   90.00
#
_symmetry.space_group_name_H-M   'P 1'
#
loop_
_entity.id
_entity.type
_entity.pdbx_description
1 polymer ?
#
loop_
_entity_poly.entity_id
_entity_poly.type
_entity_poly.pdbx_seq_one_letter_code
_entity_poly.pdbx_strand_id
1 'polypeptide(L)'
;MKWIREHISKMPSFNYLNAHLSTIENTIETNPDLCIEVCKSMIESLCKTILTNQAVAYNTDWQFQTLVKLTLENMFTDELHKTDKIELIRRIASVVQKLGEMRNSSGFASHGQDKQHTPFDKTIALLAYKTTDVIGGFILHVYTNSNRPNSRIHYEDCQPFNELFDEENPLELGGVILSASEALYKQDYEAYKEVYYSYLSNLKN
;
A
#
# COMPACT_ATOMS: atom_id res chain seq x y z
N MET A 1 7.18 11.13 6.34
CA MET A 1 6.50 9.80 6.40
C MET A 1 7.52 8.68 6.49
N LYS A 2 8.07 8.49 7.70
CA LYS A 2 9.20 7.57 7.91
C LYS A 2 8.77 6.10 7.87
N TRP A 3 7.68 5.77 8.55
CA TRP A 3 7.26 4.38 8.68
C TRP A 3 6.78 3.79 7.35
N ILE A 4 6.01 4.55 6.59
CA ILE A 4 5.61 4.14 5.23
C ILE A 4 6.84 3.92 4.34
N ARG A 5 7.81 4.86 4.35
CA ARG A 5 9.02 4.75 3.53
C ARG A 5 9.86 3.51 3.87
N GLU A 6 9.95 3.16 5.16
CA GLU A 6 10.65 1.95 5.61
C GLU A 6 10.04 0.66 5.02
N HIS A 7 8.72 0.62 4.83
CA HIS A 7 8.06 -0.52 4.20
C HIS A 7 8.16 -0.48 2.68
N ILE A 8 7.91 0.67 2.05
CA ILE A 8 8.01 0.81 0.58
C ILE A 8 9.41 0.46 0.09
N SER A 9 10.47 0.83 0.81
CA SER A 9 11.85 0.50 0.41
C SER A 9 12.11 -1.01 0.31
N LYS A 10 11.29 -1.83 0.93
CA LYS A 10 11.37 -3.30 0.90
C LYS A 10 10.37 -3.94 -0.08
N MET A 11 9.51 -3.14 -0.69
CA MET A 11 8.44 -3.59 -1.58
C MET A 11 8.39 -2.67 -2.82
N PRO A 12 9.26 -2.91 -3.82
CA PRO A 12 9.33 -2.10 -5.04
C PRO A 12 7.98 -1.92 -5.78
N SER A 13 7.07 -2.89 -5.69
CA SER A 13 5.72 -2.78 -6.25
C SER A 13 4.90 -1.61 -5.70
N PHE A 14 5.27 -1.07 -4.53
CA PHE A 14 4.66 0.13 -3.93
C PHE A 14 5.41 1.43 -4.23
N ASN A 15 6.47 1.42 -5.04
CA ASN A 15 7.27 2.61 -5.36
C ASN A 15 6.47 3.75 -6.00
N TYR A 16 5.37 3.46 -6.68
CA TYR A 16 4.48 4.47 -7.24
C TYR A 16 3.90 5.42 -6.17
N LEU A 17 3.81 4.99 -4.90
CA LEU A 17 3.37 5.82 -3.78
C LEU A 17 4.37 6.93 -3.40
N ASN A 18 5.62 6.86 -3.86
CA ASN A 18 6.62 7.89 -3.56
C ASN A 18 6.22 9.28 -4.09
N ALA A 19 5.45 9.34 -5.17
CA ALA A 19 4.90 10.61 -5.67
C ALA A 19 3.93 11.24 -4.66
N HIS A 20 3.04 10.43 -4.06
CA HIS A 20 2.13 10.89 -3.00
C HIS A 20 2.91 11.37 -1.77
N LEU A 21 3.91 10.58 -1.32
CA LEU A 21 4.75 10.94 -0.17
C LEU A 21 5.44 12.29 -0.38
N SER A 22 6.05 12.49 -1.53
CA SER A 22 6.74 13.73 -1.85
C SER A 22 5.77 14.92 -1.91
N THR A 23 4.59 14.73 -2.51
CA THR A 23 3.56 15.78 -2.56
C THR A 23 3.10 16.15 -1.16
N ILE A 24 2.78 15.18 -0.30
CA ILE A 24 2.34 15.43 1.08
C ILE A 24 3.42 16.23 1.83
N GLU A 25 4.68 15.78 1.80
CA GLU A 25 5.78 16.39 2.54
C GLU A 25 6.05 17.84 2.08
N ASN A 26 5.91 18.11 0.79
CA ASN A 26 6.16 19.43 0.23
C ASN A 26 4.98 20.42 0.43
N THR A 27 3.79 19.92 0.75
CA THR A 27 2.57 20.75 0.82
C THR A 27 2.09 21.07 2.23
N ILE A 28 2.65 20.46 3.28
CA ILE A 28 2.26 20.72 4.67
C ILE A 28 2.23 22.21 4.99
N GLU A 29 3.26 22.94 4.59
CA GLU A 29 3.42 24.37 4.88
C GLU A 29 2.86 25.27 3.79
N THR A 30 2.91 24.83 2.53
CA THR A 30 2.62 25.67 1.37
C THR A 30 1.18 25.52 0.88
N ASN A 31 0.56 24.36 1.06
CA ASN A 31 -0.81 24.09 0.63
C ASN A 31 -1.44 23.01 1.54
N PRO A 32 -1.91 23.38 2.76
CA PRO A 32 -2.49 22.46 3.71
C PRO A 32 -3.66 21.63 3.17
N ASP A 33 -4.51 22.22 2.34
CA ASP A 33 -5.67 21.54 1.75
C ASP A 33 -5.23 20.39 0.83
N LEU A 34 -4.26 20.66 -0.05
CA LEU A 34 -3.69 19.64 -0.93
C LEU A 34 -2.99 18.54 -0.12
N CYS A 35 -2.28 18.90 0.95
CA CYS A 35 -1.68 17.92 1.85
C CYS A 35 -2.71 16.92 2.39
N ILE A 36 -3.84 17.43 2.90
CA ILE A 36 -4.94 16.61 3.46
C ILE A 36 -5.56 15.72 2.36
N GLU A 37 -5.76 16.28 1.19
CA GLU A 37 -6.30 15.54 0.04
C GLU A 37 -5.42 14.36 -0.36
N VAL A 38 -4.13 14.61 -0.53
CA VAL A 38 -3.19 13.58 -0.94
C VAL A 38 -2.97 12.54 0.16
N CYS A 39 -3.06 12.92 1.43
CA CYS A 39 -3.07 11.98 2.55
C CYS A 39 -4.19 10.93 2.42
N LYS A 40 -5.41 11.36 2.14
CA LYS A 40 -6.55 10.45 1.91
C LYS A 40 -6.31 9.58 0.68
N SER A 41 -5.97 10.21 -0.45
CA SER A 41 -5.73 9.52 -1.73
C SER A 41 -4.64 8.44 -1.61
N MET A 42 -3.61 8.70 -0.82
CA MET A 42 -2.53 7.75 -0.54
C MET A 42 -3.02 6.49 0.19
N ILE A 43 -3.83 6.64 1.25
CA ILE A 43 -4.39 5.50 1.96
C ILE A 43 -5.36 4.72 1.07
N GLU A 44 -6.17 5.39 0.26
CA GLU A 44 -7.06 4.74 -0.71
C GLU A 44 -6.26 3.89 -1.72
N SER A 45 -5.20 4.47 -2.30
CA SER A 45 -4.34 3.79 -3.26
C SER A 45 -3.66 2.57 -2.64
N LEU A 46 -3.17 2.71 -1.40
CA LEU A 46 -2.57 1.63 -0.64
C LEU A 46 -3.55 0.48 -0.42
N CYS A 47 -4.75 0.76 0.07
CA CYS A 47 -5.78 -0.24 0.32
C CYS A 47 -6.21 -0.97 -0.96
N LYS A 48 -6.47 -0.22 -2.05
CA LYS A 48 -6.84 -0.79 -3.35
C LYS A 48 -5.76 -1.74 -3.88
N THR A 49 -4.50 -1.34 -3.79
CA THR A 49 -3.37 -2.18 -4.23
C THR A 49 -3.29 -3.47 -3.41
N ILE A 50 -3.41 -3.38 -2.09
CA ILE A 50 -3.39 -4.57 -1.23
C ILE A 50 -4.53 -5.52 -1.56
N LEU A 51 -5.77 -5.02 -1.72
CA LEU A 51 -6.92 -5.85 -2.06
C LEU A 51 -6.75 -6.51 -3.43
N THR A 52 -6.25 -5.76 -4.41
CA THR A 52 -5.92 -6.30 -5.74
C THR A 52 -4.88 -7.42 -5.65
N ASN A 53 -3.79 -7.20 -4.90
CA ASN A 53 -2.74 -8.20 -4.71
C ASN A 53 -3.24 -9.45 -3.98
N GLN A 54 -4.27 -9.32 -3.16
CA GLN A 54 -4.90 -10.45 -2.45
C GLN A 54 -6.05 -11.09 -3.23
N ALA A 55 -6.30 -10.67 -4.47
CA ALA A 55 -7.42 -11.09 -5.30
C ALA A 55 -8.79 -10.91 -4.61
N VAL A 56 -8.91 -9.90 -3.76
CA VAL A 56 -10.16 -9.56 -3.06
C VAL A 56 -10.92 -8.54 -3.91
N ALA A 57 -12.13 -8.90 -4.31
CA ALA A 57 -13.01 -8.00 -5.04
C ALA A 57 -13.43 -6.81 -4.16
N TYR A 58 -13.37 -5.61 -4.69
CA TYR A 58 -13.87 -4.40 -4.06
C TYR A 58 -14.58 -3.51 -5.08
N ASN A 59 -15.54 -2.72 -4.62
CA ASN A 59 -16.19 -1.74 -5.46
C ASN A 59 -15.43 -0.39 -5.38
N THR A 60 -15.16 0.21 -6.53
CA THR A 60 -14.48 1.52 -6.64
C THR A 60 -15.26 2.65 -5.97
N ASP A 61 -16.58 2.50 -5.84
CA ASP A 61 -17.48 3.51 -5.24
C ASP A 61 -17.63 3.37 -3.72
N TRP A 62 -16.92 2.42 -3.12
CA TRP A 62 -16.99 2.25 -1.67
C TRP A 62 -16.47 3.47 -0.92
N GLN A 63 -17.18 3.77 0.16
CA GLN A 63 -16.72 4.80 1.08
C GLN A 63 -15.36 4.42 1.67
N PHE A 64 -14.55 5.41 1.87
CA PHE A 64 -13.18 5.28 2.37
C PHE A 64 -13.06 4.39 3.61
N GLN A 65 -13.97 4.53 4.60
CA GLN A 65 -14.00 3.68 5.80
C GLN A 65 -14.18 2.20 5.47
N THR A 66 -15.09 1.90 4.53
CA THR A 66 -15.37 0.52 4.12
C THR A 66 -14.13 -0.10 3.47
N LEU A 67 -13.43 0.67 2.64
CA LEU A 67 -12.20 0.22 1.99
C LEU A 67 -11.10 -0.12 3.00
N VAL A 68 -10.81 0.79 3.94
CA VAL A 68 -9.80 0.57 5.00
C VAL A 68 -10.19 -0.62 5.88
N LYS A 69 -11.46 -0.71 6.28
CA LYS A 69 -11.99 -1.80 7.10
C LYS A 69 -11.78 -3.15 6.39
N LEU A 70 -12.24 -3.28 5.15
CA LEU A 70 -12.11 -4.52 4.37
C LEU A 70 -10.65 -4.93 4.23
N THR A 71 -9.77 -3.99 3.91
CA THR A 71 -8.35 -4.25 3.75
C THR A 71 -7.75 -4.86 5.02
N LEU A 72 -8.04 -4.26 6.18
CA LEU A 72 -7.50 -4.74 7.46
C LEU A 72 -8.16 -6.06 7.90
N GLU A 73 -9.49 -6.22 7.75
CA GLU A 73 -10.20 -7.47 8.07
C GLU A 73 -9.67 -8.65 7.25
N ASN A 74 -9.32 -8.41 5.98
CA ASN A 74 -8.70 -9.44 5.15
C ASN A 74 -7.27 -9.79 5.57
N MET A 75 -6.54 -8.87 6.19
CA MET A 75 -5.16 -9.12 6.63
C MET A 75 -5.08 -9.79 8.01
N PHE A 76 -6.05 -9.58 8.89
CA PHE A 76 -6.11 -10.23 10.19
C PHE A 76 -6.80 -11.59 10.08
N THR A 77 -6.00 -12.66 10.08
CA THR A 77 -6.49 -14.06 10.05
C THR A 77 -6.60 -14.70 11.42
N ASP A 78 -5.99 -14.06 12.43
CA ASP A 78 -5.95 -14.56 13.79
C ASP A 78 -7.25 -14.23 14.54
N GLU A 79 -7.85 -15.23 15.18
CA GLU A 79 -9.09 -15.09 15.97
C GLU A 79 -8.84 -14.43 17.34
N LEU A 80 -7.58 -14.41 17.82
CA LEU A 80 -7.25 -13.81 19.10
C LEU A 80 -7.51 -12.29 19.08
N HIS A 81 -8.33 -11.82 20.01
CA HIS A 81 -8.74 -10.40 20.10
C HIS A 81 -9.39 -9.85 18.83
N LYS A 82 -10.03 -10.68 18.01
CA LYS A 82 -10.65 -10.28 16.74
C LYS A 82 -11.62 -9.10 16.90
N THR A 83 -12.48 -9.16 17.89
CA THR A 83 -13.47 -8.09 18.16
C THR A 83 -12.80 -6.75 18.47
N ASP A 84 -11.77 -6.76 19.33
CA ASP A 84 -11.05 -5.54 19.71
C ASP A 84 -10.24 -4.98 18.53
N LYS A 85 -9.63 -5.85 17.72
CA LYS A 85 -8.94 -5.46 16.49
C LYS A 85 -9.90 -4.80 15.50
N ILE A 86 -11.07 -5.37 15.27
CA ILE A 86 -12.11 -4.81 14.38
C ILE A 86 -12.58 -3.44 14.89
N GLU A 87 -12.83 -3.29 16.19
CA GLU A 87 -13.25 -2.02 16.76
C GLU A 87 -12.16 -0.94 16.64
N LEU A 88 -10.90 -1.29 16.90
CA LEU A 88 -9.77 -0.39 16.69
C LEU A 88 -9.68 0.06 15.23
N ILE A 89 -9.81 -0.87 14.28
CA ILE A 89 -9.82 -0.60 12.84
C ILE A 89 -10.92 0.39 12.47
N ARG A 90 -12.14 0.19 12.99
CA ARG A 90 -13.27 1.10 12.73
C ARG A 90 -12.98 2.52 13.22
N ARG A 91 -12.37 2.67 14.39
CA ARG A 91 -12.00 3.99 14.94
C ARG A 91 -10.90 4.66 14.12
N ILE A 92 -9.89 3.93 13.73
CA ILE A 92 -8.84 4.41 12.81
C ILE A 92 -9.45 4.90 11.49
N ALA A 93 -10.29 4.08 10.87
CA ALA A 93 -10.98 4.44 9.63
C ALA A 93 -11.85 5.70 9.78
N SER A 94 -12.50 5.88 10.95
CA SER A 94 -13.28 7.08 11.24
C SER A 94 -12.44 8.35 11.32
N VAL A 95 -11.24 8.29 11.90
CA VAL A 95 -10.32 9.43 11.93
C VAL A 95 -9.91 9.86 10.53
N VAL A 96 -9.51 8.91 9.69
CA VAL A 96 -9.07 9.22 8.32
C VAL A 96 -10.25 9.71 7.46
N GLN A 97 -11.45 9.15 7.67
CA GLN A 97 -12.64 9.70 7.01
C GLN A 97 -12.90 11.13 7.39
N LYS A 98 -12.81 11.47 8.69
CA LYS A 98 -13.05 12.84 9.14
C LYS A 98 -12.08 13.84 8.50
N LEU A 99 -10.83 13.47 8.36
CA LEU A 99 -9.85 14.28 7.63
C LEU A 99 -10.27 14.47 6.15
N GLY A 100 -10.78 13.41 5.50
CA GLY A 100 -11.30 13.49 4.15
C GLY A 100 -12.57 14.34 4.00
N GLU A 101 -13.47 14.32 4.99
CA GLU A 101 -14.69 15.15 5.02
C GLU A 101 -14.35 16.62 5.21
N MET A 102 -13.38 16.94 6.04
CA MET A 102 -12.89 18.30 6.22
C MET A 102 -12.42 18.89 4.90
N ARG A 103 -11.69 18.11 4.09
CA ARG A 103 -11.32 18.51 2.72
C ARG A 103 -12.55 18.85 1.85
N ASN A 104 -13.59 18.03 1.89
CA ASN A 104 -14.78 18.24 1.05
C ASN A 104 -15.54 19.52 1.42
N SER A 105 -15.47 19.94 2.68
CA SER A 105 -16.08 21.21 3.12
C SER A 105 -15.27 22.44 2.67
N SER A 106 -14.00 22.27 2.32
CA SER A 106 -13.11 23.33 1.84
C SER A 106 -13.01 23.47 0.31
N GLY A 107 -13.56 22.53 -0.47
CA GLY A 107 -13.81 22.72 -1.91
C GLY A 107 -12.61 22.76 -2.85
N PHE A 108 -11.41 22.29 -2.45
CA PHE A 108 -10.17 22.56 -3.18
C PHE A 108 -10.09 21.96 -4.59
N ALA A 109 -10.45 20.72 -4.83
CA ALA A 109 -10.15 20.08 -6.12
C ALA A 109 -11.37 19.61 -6.94
N SER A 110 -12.52 19.40 -6.32
CA SER A 110 -13.66 18.79 -7.02
C SER A 110 -14.69 19.80 -7.56
N HIS A 111 -14.72 21.04 -7.07
CA HIS A 111 -15.78 22.01 -7.42
C HIS A 111 -15.28 23.43 -7.75
N GLY A 112 -13.97 23.65 -7.87
CA GLY A 112 -13.39 24.98 -8.00
C GLY A 112 -13.40 25.78 -6.68
N GLN A 113 -12.43 26.67 -6.51
CA GLN A 113 -12.36 27.54 -5.32
C GLN A 113 -13.18 28.80 -5.53
N ASP A 114 -14.00 29.17 -4.54
CA ASP A 114 -14.52 30.52 -4.41
C ASP A 114 -13.41 31.47 -3.89
N LYS A 115 -13.50 32.74 -4.26
CA LYS A 115 -12.59 33.79 -3.75
C LYS A 115 -12.55 33.91 -2.22
N GLN A 116 -13.53 33.36 -1.53
CA GLN A 116 -13.66 33.41 -0.06
C GLN A 116 -13.16 32.14 0.63
N HIS A 117 -12.52 31.21 -0.10
CA HIS A 117 -11.98 30.00 0.50
C HIS A 117 -10.92 30.32 1.57
N THR A 118 -11.12 29.81 2.77
CA THR A 118 -10.14 29.88 3.87
C THR A 118 -9.42 28.52 3.95
N PRO A 119 -8.12 28.46 3.63
CA PRO A 119 -7.35 27.23 3.72
C PRO A 119 -7.35 26.66 5.14
N PHE A 120 -7.19 25.35 5.26
CA PHE A 120 -6.95 24.72 6.58
C PHE A 120 -5.66 25.22 7.22
N ASP A 121 -5.66 25.22 8.55
CA ASP A 121 -4.49 25.48 9.35
C ASP A 121 -3.42 24.40 9.10
N LYS A 122 -2.16 24.81 9.05
CA LYS A 122 -0.98 23.94 8.95
C LYS A 122 -0.95 22.86 10.02
N THR A 123 -1.49 23.14 11.22
CA THR A 123 -1.59 22.18 12.33
C THR A 123 -2.44 20.97 11.94
N ILE A 124 -3.54 21.22 11.22
CA ILE A 124 -4.42 20.15 10.73
C ILE A 124 -3.73 19.34 9.61
N ALA A 125 -3.03 20.01 8.70
CA ALA A 125 -2.23 19.31 7.67
C ALA A 125 -1.12 18.46 8.32
N LEU A 126 -0.46 18.96 9.35
CA LEU A 126 0.54 18.20 10.11
C LEU A 126 -0.08 16.99 10.82
N LEU A 127 -1.28 17.15 11.40
CA LEU A 127 -2.03 16.03 11.99
C LEU A 127 -2.36 14.99 10.92
N ALA A 128 -2.88 15.40 9.76
CA ALA A 128 -3.18 14.51 8.64
C ALA A 128 -1.94 13.75 8.18
N TYR A 129 -0.83 14.45 8.00
CA TYR A 129 0.47 13.87 7.66
C TYR A 129 0.92 12.78 8.65
N LYS A 130 0.90 13.09 9.97
CA LYS A 130 1.32 12.14 11.01
C LYS A 130 0.38 10.94 11.10
N THR A 131 -0.92 11.19 11.05
CA THR A 131 -1.95 10.14 11.08
C THR A 131 -1.82 9.20 9.87
N THR A 132 -1.56 9.75 8.69
CA THR A 132 -1.35 8.97 7.47
C THR A 132 -0.10 8.10 7.57
N ASP A 133 1.01 8.61 8.12
CA ASP A 133 2.23 7.82 8.33
C ASP A 133 2.00 6.65 9.30
N VAL A 134 1.26 6.90 10.39
CA VAL A 134 0.91 5.85 11.37
C VAL A 134 -0.02 4.80 10.74
N ILE A 135 -1.09 5.23 10.09
CA ILE A 135 -2.08 4.30 9.52
C ILE A 135 -1.51 3.54 8.33
N GLY A 136 -0.90 4.24 7.37
CA GLY A 136 -0.30 3.61 6.20
C GLY A 136 0.86 2.70 6.55
N GLY A 137 1.72 3.13 7.49
CA GLY A 137 2.81 2.29 8.01
C GLY A 137 2.28 1.04 8.71
N PHE A 138 1.23 1.17 9.52
CA PHE A 138 0.58 0.02 10.16
C PHE A 138 -0.04 -0.96 9.15
N ILE A 139 -0.76 -0.46 8.14
CA ILE A 139 -1.35 -1.28 7.07
C ILE A 139 -0.23 -2.05 6.33
N LEU A 140 0.84 -1.37 5.93
CA LEU A 140 1.97 -2.01 5.26
C LEU A 140 2.69 -3.01 6.17
N HIS A 141 2.85 -2.70 7.45
CA HIS A 141 3.42 -3.61 8.43
C HIS A 141 2.62 -4.91 8.55
N VAL A 142 1.31 -4.80 8.68
CA VAL A 142 0.42 -5.97 8.74
C VAL A 142 0.48 -6.74 7.41
N TYR A 143 0.45 -6.04 6.28
CA TYR A 143 0.53 -6.65 4.96
C TYR A 143 1.81 -7.46 4.76
N THR A 144 2.96 -6.89 5.13
CA THR A 144 4.28 -7.55 5.01
C THR A 144 4.39 -8.80 5.89
N ASN A 145 3.73 -8.79 7.06
CA ASN A 145 3.78 -9.89 8.03
C ASN A 145 2.62 -10.89 7.88
N SER A 146 1.65 -10.61 7.01
CA SER A 146 0.55 -11.54 6.76
C SER A 146 1.02 -12.68 5.86
N ASN A 147 1.25 -13.86 6.45
CA ASN A 147 1.53 -15.09 5.72
C ASN A 147 0.27 -15.59 5.01
N ARG A 148 -0.07 -15.06 3.84
CA ARG A 148 -1.18 -15.58 3.03
C ARG A 148 -0.68 -16.30 1.80
N PRO A 149 -1.04 -17.58 1.63
CA PRO A 149 -0.67 -18.37 0.44
C PRO A 149 -1.28 -17.85 -0.87
N ASN A 150 -2.25 -16.90 -0.80
CA ASN A 150 -2.96 -16.38 -1.97
C ASN A 150 -2.62 -14.92 -2.33
N SER A 151 -1.68 -14.25 -1.64
CA SER A 151 -1.26 -12.93 -2.08
C SER A 151 -0.47 -13.05 -3.39
N ARG A 152 -0.79 -12.17 -4.35
CA ARG A 152 -0.01 -12.10 -5.58
C ARG A 152 1.42 -11.69 -5.25
N ILE A 153 2.36 -12.49 -5.71
CA ILE A 153 3.79 -12.21 -5.61
C ILE A 153 4.12 -11.29 -6.79
N HIS A 154 4.77 -10.16 -6.51
CA HIS A 154 5.27 -9.27 -7.55
C HIS A 154 6.72 -9.60 -7.85
N TYR A 155 7.06 -9.75 -9.12
CA TYR A 155 8.39 -10.12 -9.58
C TYR A 155 9.47 -9.20 -9.02
N GLU A 156 9.19 -7.89 -9.01
CA GLU A 156 10.08 -6.84 -8.53
C GLU A 156 10.36 -6.91 -7.01
N ASP A 157 9.48 -7.55 -6.22
CA ASP A 157 9.66 -7.72 -4.77
C ASP A 157 10.52 -8.97 -4.43
N CYS A 158 10.83 -9.78 -5.44
CA CYS A 158 11.53 -11.07 -5.27
C CYS A 158 12.98 -11.05 -5.77
N GLN A 159 13.61 -9.88 -5.83
CA GLN A 159 14.92 -9.69 -6.44
C GLN A 159 15.99 -10.70 -5.98
N PRO A 160 16.18 -10.96 -4.66
CA PRO A 160 17.20 -11.93 -4.22
C PRO A 160 16.94 -13.37 -4.70
N PHE A 161 15.66 -13.76 -4.80
CA PHE A 161 15.28 -15.06 -5.36
C PHE A 161 15.52 -15.08 -6.87
N ASN A 162 15.10 -14.03 -7.58
CA ASN A 162 15.24 -13.96 -9.03
C ASN A 162 16.70 -14.08 -9.49
N GLU A 163 17.60 -13.36 -8.81
CA GLU A 163 19.05 -13.41 -9.08
C GLU A 163 19.60 -14.83 -8.86
N LEU A 164 19.29 -15.45 -7.73
CA LEU A 164 19.73 -16.82 -7.44
C LEU A 164 19.16 -17.81 -8.45
N PHE A 165 17.87 -17.69 -8.78
CA PHE A 165 17.23 -18.59 -9.74
C PHE A 165 17.83 -18.46 -11.15
N ASP A 166 18.14 -17.24 -11.57
CA ASP A 166 18.77 -16.98 -12.88
C ASP A 166 20.21 -17.52 -12.93
N GLU A 167 20.96 -17.44 -11.84
CA GLU A 167 22.31 -18.04 -11.71
C GLU A 167 22.27 -19.57 -11.80
N GLU A 168 21.28 -20.20 -11.13
CA GLU A 168 21.12 -21.66 -11.10
C GLU A 168 20.51 -22.23 -12.41
N ASN A 169 19.76 -21.40 -13.15
CA ASN A 169 19.04 -21.80 -14.35
C ASN A 169 19.37 -20.90 -15.54
N PRO A 170 20.61 -20.89 -16.04
CA PRO A 170 21.00 -20.03 -17.14
C PRO A 170 20.18 -20.35 -18.39
N LEU A 171 19.46 -19.37 -18.92
CA LEU A 171 18.63 -19.49 -20.12
C LEU A 171 19.27 -18.72 -21.27
N GLU A 172 19.76 -19.45 -22.27
CA GLU A 172 20.34 -18.86 -23.47
C GLU A 172 19.48 -19.20 -24.68
N LEU A 173 19.10 -18.19 -25.45
CA LEU A 173 18.34 -18.37 -26.68
C LEU A 173 18.95 -17.52 -27.80
N GLY A 174 19.44 -18.17 -28.85
CA GLY A 174 19.99 -17.47 -30.01
C GLY A 174 21.23 -16.60 -29.70
N GLY A 175 22.02 -16.97 -28.70
CA GLY A 175 23.19 -16.20 -28.25
C GLY A 175 22.87 -15.04 -27.29
N VAL A 176 21.62 -14.95 -26.82
CA VAL A 176 21.18 -13.95 -25.82
C VAL A 176 20.87 -14.65 -24.52
N ILE A 177 21.44 -14.14 -23.42
CA ILE A 177 21.10 -14.61 -22.07
C ILE A 177 19.81 -13.93 -21.64
N LEU A 178 18.83 -14.73 -21.26
CA LEU A 178 17.52 -14.30 -20.80
C LEU A 178 17.36 -14.59 -19.31
N SER A 179 16.56 -13.78 -18.61
CA SER A 179 16.17 -14.08 -17.23
C SER A 179 15.21 -15.26 -17.20
N ALA A 180 15.64 -16.38 -16.65
CA ALA A 180 14.82 -17.59 -16.48
C ALA A 180 13.70 -17.35 -15.47
N SER A 181 13.95 -16.60 -14.41
CA SER A 181 12.97 -16.22 -13.40
C SER A 181 11.85 -15.35 -13.99
N GLU A 182 12.20 -14.37 -14.86
CA GLU A 182 11.21 -13.53 -15.52
C GLU A 182 10.39 -14.34 -16.54
N ALA A 183 11.04 -15.22 -17.28
CA ALA A 183 10.38 -16.13 -18.22
C ALA A 183 9.37 -17.02 -17.48
N LEU A 184 9.77 -17.64 -16.36
CA LEU A 184 8.90 -18.46 -15.52
C LEU A 184 7.73 -17.65 -14.97
N TYR A 185 7.99 -16.46 -14.41
CA TYR A 185 6.96 -15.58 -13.87
C TYR A 185 5.88 -15.19 -14.90
N LYS A 186 6.31 -14.92 -16.14
CA LYS A 186 5.40 -14.50 -17.22
C LYS A 186 4.65 -15.67 -17.87
N GLN A 187 5.27 -16.84 -17.98
CA GLN A 187 4.70 -17.99 -18.68
C GLN A 187 3.90 -18.90 -17.75
N ASP A 188 4.36 -19.11 -16.52
CA ASP A 188 3.71 -19.97 -15.53
C ASP A 188 3.90 -19.37 -14.12
N TYR A 189 3.00 -18.46 -13.76
CA TYR A 189 3.02 -17.79 -12.47
C TYR A 189 2.89 -18.76 -11.30
N GLU A 190 2.10 -19.84 -11.41
CA GLU A 190 1.93 -20.80 -10.32
C GLU A 190 3.21 -21.60 -10.08
N ALA A 191 3.89 -22.02 -11.16
CA ALA A 191 5.20 -22.66 -11.03
C ALA A 191 6.25 -21.72 -10.39
N TYR A 192 6.28 -20.44 -10.83
CA TYR A 192 7.13 -19.44 -10.19
C TYR A 192 6.87 -19.31 -8.69
N LYS A 193 5.62 -19.25 -8.31
CA LYS A 193 5.16 -19.14 -6.91
C LYS A 193 5.58 -20.34 -6.06
N GLU A 194 5.47 -21.55 -6.58
CA GLU A 194 5.88 -22.78 -5.90
C GLU A 194 7.39 -22.79 -5.62
N VAL A 195 8.19 -22.45 -6.63
CA VAL A 195 9.66 -22.37 -6.47
C VAL A 195 10.06 -21.28 -5.49
N TYR A 196 9.41 -20.12 -5.55
CA TYR A 196 9.65 -19.02 -4.61
C TYR A 196 9.33 -19.39 -3.16
N TYR A 197 8.21 -20.06 -2.90
CA TYR A 197 7.89 -20.53 -1.55
C TYR A 197 8.86 -21.61 -1.05
N SER A 198 9.35 -22.46 -1.93
CA SER A 198 10.40 -23.42 -1.63
C SER A 198 11.70 -22.73 -1.18
N TYR A 199 12.10 -21.70 -1.90
CA TYR A 199 13.25 -20.84 -1.55
C TYR A 199 13.04 -20.21 -0.16
N LEU A 200 11.89 -19.60 0.11
CA LEU A 200 11.61 -18.98 1.42
C LEU A 200 11.62 -19.98 2.57
N SER A 201 11.20 -21.20 2.34
CA SER A 201 11.23 -22.26 3.37
C SER A 201 12.64 -22.70 3.70
N ASN A 202 13.55 -22.69 2.72
CA ASN A 202 14.97 -23.04 2.90
C ASN A 202 15.75 -21.95 3.65
N LEU A 203 15.33 -20.68 3.55
CA LEU A 203 15.95 -19.58 4.32
C LEU A 203 15.62 -19.60 5.82
N LYS A 204 14.61 -20.34 6.23
CA LYS A 204 14.15 -20.41 7.63
C LYS A 204 14.77 -21.59 8.40
N ASN A 205 15.48 -22.46 7.73
CA ASN A 205 16.21 -23.60 8.30
C ASN A 205 17.71 -23.29 8.39
#